data_801d68ea1ab5191fb60a52019a20b65b
#
_entry.id   801d68ea1ab5191fb60a52019a20b65b
#
_cell.length_a   1.000
_cell.length_b   1.000
_cell.length_c   1.000
_cell.angle_alpha   90.00
_cell.angle_beta   90.00
_cell.angle_gamma   90.00
#
_symmetry.space_group_name_H-M   'P 1'
#
loop_
_entity.id
_entity.type
_entity.pdbx_description
1 polymer ?
#
loop_
_entity_poly.entity_id
_entity_poly.type
_entity_poly.pdbx_seq_one_letter_code
_entity_poly.pdbx_strand_id
1 'polypeptide(L)'
;MGRKSAYKIGQVFGGLEILEILKSDGAGNHAKLKCLCHYCKKETIKSAGNIKRRNSCGCQQRNSSEWKNSGPKNKPWQLSPGQSAKNSLEYQYKRGADKRKLEYKLTTDQFTKLVTGECLYCGDSLSSKVKGQGKTSGDFLYTGIDRIDSEVGYLIENCVSCCWMCNNMKNKHSVDDFLNHISKIYKHSKEQ
;
A
#
# COMPACT_ATOMS: atom_id res chain seq x y z
N MET A 1 3.92 11.94 47.55
CA MET A 1 4.75 13.09 47.11
C MET A 1 4.64 13.23 45.62
N GLY A 2 3.95 14.28 45.12
CA GLY A 2 3.82 14.54 43.67
C GLY A 2 5.17 14.92 43.08
N ARG A 3 5.54 14.30 41.94
CA ARG A 3 6.75 14.66 41.18
C ARG A 3 6.65 16.14 40.77
N LYS A 4 7.59 16.97 41.25
CA LYS A 4 7.69 18.37 40.83
C LYS A 4 7.80 18.42 39.29
N SER A 5 7.05 19.35 38.69
CA SER A 5 7.12 19.60 37.24
C SER A 5 8.56 19.93 36.83
N ALA A 6 9.11 19.24 35.87
CA ALA A 6 10.44 19.50 35.32
C ALA A 6 10.50 20.79 34.47
N TYR A 7 9.38 21.51 34.32
CA TYR A 7 9.22 22.70 33.49
C TYR A 7 8.96 23.93 34.35
N LYS A 8 9.48 25.10 33.92
CA LYS A 8 9.34 26.39 34.61
C LYS A 8 8.68 27.42 33.67
N ILE A 9 7.86 28.30 34.23
CA ILE A 9 7.33 29.46 33.49
C ILE A 9 8.51 30.32 33.03
N GLY A 10 8.46 30.86 31.83
CA GLY A 10 9.54 31.59 31.18
C GLY A 10 10.62 30.70 30.53
N GLN A 11 10.56 29.38 30.70
CA GLN A 11 11.50 28.49 30.06
C GLN A 11 11.22 28.41 28.56
N VAL A 12 12.29 28.51 27.72
CA VAL A 12 12.19 28.52 26.27
C VAL A 12 12.68 27.20 25.70
N PHE A 13 11.91 26.63 24.76
CA PHE A 13 12.24 25.46 23.97
C PHE A 13 12.13 25.80 22.48
N GLY A 14 13.25 25.97 21.81
CA GLY A 14 13.29 26.49 20.42
C GLY A 14 12.66 27.89 20.37
N GLY A 15 11.58 28.06 19.65
CA GLY A 15 10.82 29.31 19.61
C GLY A 15 9.54 29.31 20.44
N LEU A 16 9.43 28.42 21.45
CA LEU A 16 8.26 28.34 22.34
C LEU A 16 8.66 28.67 23.77
N GLU A 17 8.09 29.74 24.36
CA GLU A 17 8.25 30.14 25.73
C GLU A 17 7.05 29.69 26.57
N ILE A 18 7.28 29.05 27.71
CA ILE A 18 6.22 28.59 28.62
C ILE A 18 5.63 29.76 29.37
N LEU A 19 4.36 30.04 29.14
CA LEU A 19 3.58 31.06 29.87
C LEU A 19 2.90 30.46 31.10
N GLU A 20 2.44 29.20 31.02
CA GLU A 20 1.64 28.58 32.08
C GLU A 20 1.77 27.07 32.02
N ILE A 21 1.74 26.42 33.19
CA ILE A 21 1.71 24.95 33.32
C ILE A 21 0.29 24.55 33.72
N LEU A 22 -0.44 23.95 32.77
CA LEU A 22 -1.82 23.52 32.97
C LEU A 22 -1.86 22.14 33.63
N LYS A 23 -2.83 21.91 34.50
CA LYS A 23 -3.07 20.59 35.11
C LYS A 23 -3.49 19.59 34.02
N SER A 24 -3.12 18.34 34.18
CA SER A 24 -3.60 17.27 33.29
C SER A 24 -5.07 16.99 33.58
N ASP A 25 -5.86 16.89 32.55
CA ASP A 25 -7.29 16.57 32.56
C ASP A 25 -7.60 15.06 32.72
N GLY A 26 -6.70 14.31 33.34
CA GLY A 26 -6.94 12.89 33.71
C GLY A 26 -6.82 11.84 32.59
N ALA A 27 -6.87 12.23 31.33
CA ALA A 27 -6.85 11.27 30.21
C ALA A 27 -5.45 10.97 29.59
N GLY A 28 -4.40 11.51 30.17
CA GLY A 28 -3.03 11.26 29.72
C GLY A 28 -1.98 11.76 30.71
N ASN A 29 -0.94 11.01 30.94
CA ASN A 29 0.11 11.20 31.95
C ASN A 29 1.02 12.42 31.73
N HIS A 30 0.70 13.38 30.84
CA HIS A 30 1.56 14.51 30.54
C HIS A 30 0.87 15.85 30.76
N ALA A 31 1.47 16.69 31.61
CA ALA A 31 1.05 18.09 31.80
C ALA A 31 0.98 18.80 30.43
N LYS A 32 0.01 19.70 30.30
CA LYS A 32 -0.11 20.62 29.17
C LYS A 32 0.59 21.93 29.49
N LEU A 33 1.24 22.52 28.52
CA LEU A 33 1.99 23.77 28.64
C LEU A 33 1.37 24.80 27.70
N LYS A 34 0.94 25.94 28.24
CA LYS A 34 0.56 27.09 27.43
C LYS A 34 1.82 27.86 27.07
N CYS A 35 2.08 28.05 25.79
CA CYS A 35 3.32 28.62 25.31
C CYS A 35 3.07 29.77 24.33
N LEU A 36 3.93 30.78 24.36
CA LEU A 36 4.05 31.82 23.34
C LEU A 36 5.00 31.40 22.26
N CYS A 37 4.59 31.47 21.01
CA CYS A 37 5.47 31.23 19.89
C CYS A 37 6.18 32.53 19.46
N HIS A 38 7.50 32.58 19.57
CA HIS A 38 8.28 33.79 19.23
C HIS A 38 8.27 34.11 17.73
N TYR A 39 7.98 33.12 16.86
CA TYR A 39 7.93 33.34 15.41
C TYR A 39 6.64 34.02 14.92
N CYS A 40 5.50 33.61 15.44
CA CYS A 40 4.21 34.17 15.00
C CYS A 40 3.45 34.93 16.09
N LYS A 41 4.03 35.07 17.29
CA LYS A 41 3.47 35.76 18.46
C LYS A 41 2.11 35.25 18.93
N LYS A 42 1.74 34.01 18.52
CA LYS A 42 0.48 33.38 18.94
C LYS A 42 0.71 32.43 20.10
N GLU A 43 -0.27 32.37 21.00
CA GLU A 43 -0.31 31.36 22.05
C GLU A 43 -0.70 30.01 21.51
N THR A 44 -0.16 28.97 22.11
CA THR A 44 -0.45 27.57 21.74
C THR A 44 -0.33 26.66 22.95
N ILE A 45 -1.11 25.59 23.00
CA ILE A 45 -1.00 24.56 24.05
C ILE A 45 -0.23 23.36 23.47
N LYS A 46 0.79 22.90 24.19
CA LYS A 46 1.61 21.76 23.86
C LYS A 46 1.68 20.76 25.00
N SER A 47 1.76 19.47 24.69
CA SER A 47 2.06 18.44 25.68
C SER A 47 3.51 18.58 26.15
N ALA A 48 3.76 18.45 27.43
CA ALA A 48 5.09 18.51 28.04
C ALA A 48 6.06 17.46 27.43
N GLY A 49 5.56 16.26 27.06
CA GLY A 49 6.37 15.24 26.39
C GLY A 49 6.84 15.63 25.00
N ASN A 50 6.16 16.56 24.33
CA ASN A 50 6.44 16.92 22.94
C ASN A 50 7.16 18.27 22.77
N ILE A 51 7.23 19.10 23.81
CA ILE A 51 7.78 20.47 23.66
C ILE A 51 9.25 20.47 23.25
N LYS A 52 10.05 19.54 23.78
CA LYS A 52 11.49 19.41 23.46
C LYS A 52 11.76 19.05 22.00
N ARG A 53 10.78 18.46 21.30
CA ARG A 53 10.90 18.05 19.89
C ARG A 53 10.34 19.08 18.91
N ARG A 54 9.78 20.20 19.41
CA ARG A 54 9.11 21.21 18.59
C ARG A 54 9.74 22.56 18.76
N ASN A 55 10.21 23.14 17.67
CA ASN A 55 10.86 24.47 17.68
C ASN A 55 9.87 25.62 17.50
N SER A 56 8.58 25.34 17.19
CA SER A 56 7.55 26.36 16.97
C SER A 56 6.16 25.79 17.20
N CYS A 57 5.13 26.66 17.17
CA CYS A 57 3.71 26.22 17.23
C CYS A 57 3.27 25.43 15.96
N GLY A 58 4.09 25.35 14.93
CA GLY A 58 3.80 24.81 13.60
C GLY A 58 3.73 25.90 12.51
N CYS A 59 3.84 27.18 12.89
CA CYS A 59 3.76 28.31 11.95
C CYS A 59 4.90 28.29 10.92
N GLN A 60 6.11 27.90 11.30
CA GLN A 60 7.25 27.81 10.39
C GLN A 60 7.06 26.74 9.31
N GLN A 61 6.47 25.60 9.65
CA GLN A 61 6.14 24.58 8.66
C GLN A 61 5.08 25.06 7.66
N ARG A 62 4.13 25.91 8.12
CA ARG A 62 3.06 26.46 7.23
C ARG A 62 3.55 27.58 6.34
N ASN A 63 4.61 28.29 6.72
CA ASN A 63 5.13 29.46 6.01
C ASN A 63 6.37 29.17 5.14
N SER A 64 6.94 27.96 5.20
CA SER A 64 8.02 27.60 4.27
C SER A 64 7.47 27.58 2.85
N SER A 65 8.17 28.23 1.92
CA SER A 65 7.86 28.15 0.48
C SER A 65 7.82 26.72 -0.02
N GLU A 66 8.66 25.85 0.56
CA GLU A 66 8.68 24.42 0.31
C GLU A 66 7.37 23.71 0.70
N TRP A 67 6.75 24.12 1.84
CA TRP A 67 5.46 23.56 2.24
C TRP A 67 4.30 24.03 1.34
N LYS A 68 4.30 25.32 0.92
CA LYS A 68 3.28 25.86 0.01
C LYS A 68 3.36 25.22 -1.37
N ASN A 69 4.55 24.78 -1.77
CA ASN A 69 4.82 24.11 -3.04
C ASN A 69 4.80 22.58 -2.95
N SER A 70 4.74 22.02 -1.73
CA SER A 70 4.61 20.58 -1.48
C SER A 70 3.16 20.07 -1.54
N GLY A 71 2.32 20.72 -2.34
CA GLY A 71 1.09 20.10 -2.85
C GLY A 71 1.42 18.78 -3.54
N PRO A 72 0.41 17.96 -3.89
CA PRO A 72 0.62 16.57 -4.40
C PRO A 72 1.35 16.48 -5.74
N LYS A 73 2.01 17.54 -6.19
CA LYS A 73 2.77 17.61 -7.43
C LYS A 73 4.13 16.94 -7.25
N ASN A 74 4.23 15.74 -7.79
CA ASN A 74 5.49 15.08 -8.16
C ASN A 74 6.54 14.94 -7.04
N LYS A 75 6.19 14.20 -5.98
CA LYS A 75 7.25 13.64 -5.14
C LYS A 75 7.97 12.57 -5.98
N PRO A 76 9.30 12.67 -6.20
CA PRO A 76 10.04 11.74 -7.06
C PRO A 76 9.88 10.26 -6.64
N TRP A 77 9.49 10.02 -5.37
CA TRP A 77 9.22 8.69 -4.79
C TRP A 77 7.75 8.26 -4.89
N GLN A 78 6.85 9.11 -5.43
CA GLN A 78 5.45 8.72 -5.57
C GLN A 78 5.30 7.83 -6.79
N LEU A 79 4.90 6.59 -6.55
CA LEU A 79 4.62 5.63 -7.61
C LEU A 79 3.51 6.15 -8.54
N SER A 80 3.59 5.83 -9.82
CA SER A 80 2.53 6.11 -10.79
C SER A 80 1.21 5.43 -10.36
N PRO A 81 0.05 5.98 -10.77
CA PRO A 81 -1.23 5.35 -10.47
C PRO A 81 -1.26 3.89 -10.90
N GLY A 82 -1.78 3.00 -10.03
CA GLY A 82 -1.79 1.56 -10.25
C GLY A 82 -0.50 0.82 -9.90
N GLN A 83 0.65 1.49 -9.82
CA GLN A 83 1.93 0.83 -9.58
C GLN A 83 2.00 0.15 -8.20
N SER A 84 1.45 0.77 -7.16
CA SER A 84 1.41 0.16 -5.82
C SER A 84 0.48 -1.05 -5.78
N ALA A 85 -0.65 -1.00 -6.51
CA ALA A 85 -1.56 -2.12 -6.65
C ALA A 85 -0.90 -3.29 -7.40
N LYS A 86 -0.18 -3.01 -8.49
CA LYS A 86 0.62 -4.00 -9.23
C LYS A 86 1.68 -4.65 -8.34
N ASN A 87 2.44 -3.85 -7.58
CA ASN A 87 3.46 -4.37 -6.66
C ASN A 87 2.84 -5.27 -5.58
N SER A 88 1.67 -4.89 -5.06
CA SER A 88 0.91 -5.71 -4.11
C SER A 88 0.46 -7.04 -4.72
N LEU A 89 0.01 -7.03 -5.98
CA LEU A 89 -0.36 -8.24 -6.70
C LEU A 89 0.85 -9.18 -6.87
N GLU A 90 1.99 -8.67 -7.33
CA GLU A 90 3.22 -9.47 -7.48
C GLU A 90 3.65 -10.06 -6.14
N TYR A 91 3.60 -9.28 -5.05
CA TYR A 91 3.87 -9.77 -3.71
C TYR A 91 2.94 -10.93 -3.30
N GLN A 92 1.64 -10.84 -3.64
CA GLN A 92 0.69 -11.93 -3.36
C GLN A 92 1.04 -13.22 -4.11
N TYR A 93 1.48 -13.14 -5.37
CA TYR A 93 1.97 -14.29 -6.13
C TYR A 93 3.21 -14.91 -5.48
N LYS A 94 4.22 -14.12 -5.13
CA LYS A 94 5.44 -14.56 -4.44
C LYS A 94 5.11 -15.25 -3.12
N ARG A 95 4.28 -14.61 -2.29
CA ARG A 95 3.82 -15.18 -1.02
C ARG A 95 2.99 -16.47 -1.22
N GLY A 96 2.19 -16.53 -2.27
CA GLY A 96 1.41 -17.71 -2.63
C GLY A 96 2.30 -18.88 -3.08
N ALA A 97 3.37 -18.62 -3.82
CA ALA A 97 4.37 -19.61 -4.20
C ALA A 97 5.10 -20.15 -2.96
N ASP A 98 5.59 -19.28 -2.09
CA ASP A 98 6.28 -19.62 -0.84
C ASP A 98 5.42 -20.53 0.05
N LYS A 99 4.16 -20.17 0.28
CA LYS A 99 3.21 -21.00 1.06
C LYS A 99 3.03 -22.42 0.50
N ARG A 100 3.11 -22.58 -0.82
CA ARG A 100 3.02 -23.88 -1.50
C ARG A 100 4.37 -24.57 -1.67
N LYS A 101 5.45 -23.95 -1.17
CA LYS A 101 6.84 -24.41 -1.34
C LYS A 101 7.24 -24.55 -2.82
N LEU A 102 6.77 -23.63 -3.64
CA LEU A 102 7.04 -23.57 -5.08
C LEU A 102 8.03 -22.44 -5.37
N GLU A 103 8.89 -22.65 -6.34
CA GLU A 103 9.86 -21.66 -6.78
C GLU A 103 9.16 -20.49 -7.51
N TYR A 104 9.67 -19.28 -7.34
CA TYR A 104 9.24 -18.08 -8.06
C TYR A 104 10.45 -17.41 -8.72
N LYS A 105 10.56 -17.53 -10.03
CA LYS A 105 11.68 -17.00 -10.83
C LYS A 105 11.29 -15.93 -11.85
N LEU A 106 10.02 -15.50 -11.86
CA LEU A 106 9.61 -14.43 -12.78
C LEU A 106 10.27 -13.10 -12.38
N THR A 107 10.82 -12.41 -13.38
CA THR A 107 11.19 -11.00 -13.22
C THR A 107 9.93 -10.14 -13.15
N THR A 108 10.02 -8.90 -12.61
CA THR A 108 8.88 -7.97 -12.57
C THR A 108 8.32 -7.65 -13.96
N ASP A 109 9.17 -7.61 -14.99
CA ASP A 109 8.73 -7.37 -16.37
C ASP A 109 7.99 -8.59 -16.95
N GLN A 110 8.50 -9.80 -16.73
CA GLN A 110 7.81 -11.04 -17.10
C GLN A 110 6.48 -11.17 -16.39
N PHE A 111 6.45 -10.92 -15.08
CA PHE A 111 5.21 -10.90 -14.31
C PHE A 111 4.22 -9.89 -14.89
N THR A 112 4.66 -8.65 -15.15
CA THR A 112 3.80 -7.61 -15.72
C THR A 112 3.22 -8.04 -17.05
N LYS A 113 4.04 -8.59 -17.95
CA LYS A 113 3.63 -9.07 -19.27
C LYS A 113 2.57 -10.17 -19.17
N LEU A 114 2.76 -11.13 -18.27
CA LEU A 114 1.81 -12.22 -18.04
C LEU A 114 0.48 -11.72 -17.49
N VAL A 115 0.48 -10.86 -16.46
CA VAL A 115 -0.77 -10.40 -15.83
C VAL A 115 -1.53 -9.37 -16.66
N THR A 116 -0.92 -8.76 -17.68
CA THR A 116 -1.59 -7.83 -18.60
C THR A 116 -1.89 -8.44 -19.96
N GLY A 117 -1.47 -9.68 -20.21
CA GLY A 117 -1.75 -10.41 -21.43
C GLY A 117 -3.18 -10.94 -21.48
N GLU A 118 -3.62 -11.34 -22.67
CA GLU A 118 -4.89 -12.03 -22.86
C GLU A 118 -4.84 -13.46 -22.35
N CYS A 119 -5.96 -13.96 -21.85
CA CYS A 119 -6.05 -15.34 -21.37
C CYS A 119 -5.76 -16.32 -22.51
N LEU A 120 -4.76 -17.19 -22.33
CA LEU A 120 -4.39 -18.21 -23.32
C LEU A 120 -5.57 -19.12 -23.73
N TYR A 121 -6.49 -19.37 -22.81
CA TYR A 121 -7.57 -20.35 -23.00
C TYR A 121 -8.84 -19.77 -23.63
N CYS A 122 -9.24 -18.56 -23.26
CA CYS A 122 -10.50 -17.97 -23.71
C CYS A 122 -10.37 -16.60 -24.40
N GLY A 123 -9.20 -16.00 -24.43
CA GLY A 123 -8.96 -14.68 -25.02
C GLY A 123 -9.36 -13.48 -24.16
N ASP A 124 -10.01 -13.69 -23.02
CA ASP A 124 -10.36 -12.57 -22.12
C ASP A 124 -9.13 -11.80 -21.65
N SER A 125 -9.28 -10.47 -21.53
CA SER A 125 -8.23 -9.61 -21.01
C SER A 125 -8.72 -8.75 -19.85
N LEU A 126 -7.80 -8.44 -18.92
CA LEU A 126 -7.99 -7.51 -17.80
C LEU A 126 -9.31 -7.73 -17.02
N SER A 127 -9.70 -8.99 -16.84
CA SER A 127 -10.96 -9.40 -16.21
C SER A 127 -10.98 -9.24 -14.68
N SER A 128 -9.85 -8.91 -14.07
CA SER A 128 -9.67 -8.79 -12.63
C SER A 128 -9.10 -7.43 -12.24
N LYS A 129 -9.27 -7.03 -10.98
CA LYS A 129 -8.84 -5.74 -10.47
C LYS A 129 -8.27 -5.83 -9.06
N VAL A 130 -7.09 -5.24 -8.84
CA VAL A 130 -6.57 -4.93 -7.50
C VAL A 130 -6.79 -3.45 -7.21
N LYS A 131 -7.44 -3.18 -6.09
CA LYS A 131 -7.66 -1.80 -5.62
C LYS A 131 -6.36 -1.19 -5.11
N GLY A 132 -6.09 0.04 -5.51
CA GLY A 132 -5.01 0.83 -4.94
C GLY A 132 -5.31 1.22 -3.49
N GLN A 133 -4.29 1.25 -2.65
CA GLN A 133 -4.43 1.71 -1.26
C GLN A 133 -4.22 3.22 -1.20
N GLY A 134 -5.29 3.97 -0.85
CA GLY A 134 -5.28 5.43 -0.72
C GLY A 134 -5.89 6.16 -1.92
N LYS A 135 -6.24 7.43 -1.70
CA LYS A 135 -7.01 8.26 -2.65
C LYS A 135 -6.33 8.53 -4.00
N THR A 136 -5.02 8.36 -4.09
CA THR A 136 -4.19 8.69 -5.27
C THR A 136 -3.47 7.51 -5.89
N SER A 137 -3.66 6.29 -5.34
CA SER A 137 -2.84 5.13 -5.75
C SER A 137 -3.29 4.48 -7.05
N GLY A 138 -4.52 4.70 -7.49
CA GLY A 138 -5.10 4.05 -8.67
C GLY A 138 -5.26 2.53 -8.54
N ASP A 139 -6.23 1.99 -9.26
CA ASP A 139 -6.44 0.54 -9.37
C ASP A 139 -5.53 -0.05 -10.45
N PHE A 140 -5.26 -1.35 -10.38
CA PHE A 140 -4.55 -2.09 -11.41
C PHE A 140 -5.46 -3.19 -11.96
N LEU A 141 -5.72 -3.15 -13.26
CA LEU A 141 -6.46 -4.19 -13.99
C LEU A 141 -5.50 -5.28 -14.45
N TYR A 142 -5.91 -6.52 -14.35
CA TYR A 142 -5.07 -7.65 -14.72
C TYR A 142 -5.90 -8.86 -15.16
N THR A 143 -5.28 -9.78 -15.87
CA THR A 143 -5.88 -11.07 -16.27
C THR A 143 -5.56 -12.14 -15.23
N GLY A 144 -4.29 -12.37 -14.97
CA GLY A 144 -3.77 -13.36 -14.01
C GLY A 144 -2.73 -14.27 -14.64
N ILE A 145 -2.26 -15.26 -13.88
CA ILE A 145 -1.27 -16.25 -14.31
C ILE A 145 -1.75 -17.63 -13.92
N ASP A 146 -1.76 -18.55 -14.87
CA ASP A 146 -1.84 -19.98 -14.63
C ASP A 146 -0.44 -20.61 -14.78
N ARG A 147 -0.21 -21.70 -14.07
CA ARG A 147 0.93 -22.59 -14.23
C ARG A 147 0.49 -23.80 -15.07
N ILE A 148 1.13 -24.01 -16.21
CA ILE A 148 0.82 -25.12 -17.11
C ILE A 148 0.83 -26.43 -16.33
N ASP A 149 1.92 -26.69 -15.61
CA ASP A 149 2.05 -27.75 -14.62
C ASP A 149 1.92 -27.16 -13.21
N SER A 150 0.91 -27.60 -12.46
CA SER A 150 0.60 -27.11 -11.13
C SER A 150 1.62 -27.52 -10.05
N GLU A 151 2.42 -28.57 -10.30
CA GLU A 151 3.48 -29.04 -9.41
C GLU A 151 4.78 -28.26 -9.58
N VAL A 152 4.96 -27.59 -10.72
CA VAL A 152 6.10 -26.73 -11.02
C VAL A 152 5.81 -25.30 -10.57
N GLY A 153 6.85 -24.54 -10.23
CA GLY A 153 6.75 -23.16 -9.75
C GLY A 153 6.45 -22.15 -10.86
N TYR A 154 6.62 -20.88 -10.48
CA TYR A 154 6.44 -19.74 -11.39
C TYR A 154 7.73 -19.49 -12.17
N LEU A 155 7.94 -20.30 -13.20
CA LEU A 155 8.98 -20.18 -14.20
C LEU A 155 8.36 -19.63 -15.48
N ILE A 156 9.11 -18.88 -16.29
CA ILE A 156 8.54 -18.25 -17.49
C ILE A 156 8.01 -19.28 -18.50
N GLU A 157 8.68 -20.41 -18.60
CA GLU A 157 8.30 -21.55 -19.46
C GLU A 157 7.08 -22.32 -18.94
N ASN A 158 6.73 -22.17 -17.65
CA ASN A 158 5.59 -22.83 -17.01
C ASN A 158 4.41 -21.88 -16.74
N CYS A 159 4.51 -20.60 -17.10
CA CYS A 159 3.51 -19.59 -16.79
C CYS A 159 2.86 -19.04 -18.06
N VAL A 160 1.55 -18.93 -18.04
CA VAL A 160 0.75 -18.31 -19.11
C VAL A 160 -0.23 -17.30 -18.54
N SER A 161 -0.59 -16.30 -19.35
CA SER A 161 -1.67 -15.37 -19.00
C SER A 161 -2.99 -16.14 -18.93
N CYS A 162 -3.74 -15.98 -17.83
CA CYS A 162 -4.96 -16.75 -17.65
C CYS A 162 -5.95 -15.98 -16.78
N CYS A 163 -7.21 -15.87 -17.22
CA CYS A 163 -8.26 -15.27 -16.44
C CYS A 163 -8.64 -16.17 -15.23
N TRP A 164 -9.23 -15.55 -14.22
CA TRP A 164 -9.63 -16.25 -13.00
C TRP A 164 -10.54 -17.46 -13.28
N MET A 165 -11.48 -17.33 -14.22
CA MET A 165 -12.42 -18.39 -14.58
C MET A 165 -11.71 -19.60 -15.15
N CYS A 166 -10.89 -19.42 -16.18
CA CYS A 166 -10.15 -20.53 -16.80
C CYS A 166 -9.17 -21.17 -15.83
N ASN A 167 -8.47 -20.39 -15.03
CA ASN A 167 -7.54 -20.90 -14.02
C ASN A 167 -8.27 -21.76 -12.97
N ASN A 168 -9.44 -21.31 -12.53
CA ASN A 168 -10.25 -22.04 -11.56
C ASN A 168 -10.82 -23.33 -12.13
N MET A 169 -11.25 -23.31 -13.39
CA MET A 169 -11.75 -24.49 -14.10
C MET A 169 -10.64 -25.51 -14.37
N LYS A 170 -9.48 -25.06 -14.85
CA LYS A 170 -8.33 -25.95 -15.10
C LYS A 170 -7.81 -26.55 -13.79
N ASN A 171 -7.70 -25.76 -12.72
CA ASN A 171 -7.24 -26.21 -11.41
C ASN A 171 -5.90 -26.97 -11.51
N LYS A 172 -5.87 -28.25 -11.11
CA LYS A 172 -4.69 -29.14 -11.15
C LYS A 172 -4.64 -30.03 -12.39
N HIS A 173 -5.64 -29.94 -13.24
CA HIS A 173 -5.66 -30.76 -14.45
C HIS A 173 -4.58 -30.33 -15.45
N SER A 174 -4.13 -31.26 -16.26
CA SER A 174 -3.29 -30.94 -17.42
C SER A 174 -4.06 -30.04 -18.39
N VAL A 175 -3.34 -29.31 -19.24
CA VAL A 175 -3.98 -28.48 -20.27
C VAL A 175 -4.83 -29.34 -21.20
N ASP A 176 -4.32 -30.53 -21.60
CA ASP A 176 -5.02 -31.43 -22.49
C ASP A 176 -6.31 -31.98 -21.87
N ASP A 177 -6.27 -32.44 -20.62
CA ASP A 177 -7.46 -32.91 -19.92
C ASP A 177 -8.52 -31.81 -19.78
N PHE A 178 -8.09 -30.59 -19.44
CA PHE A 178 -8.97 -29.44 -19.33
C PHE A 178 -9.65 -29.11 -20.66
N LEU A 179 -8.89 -28.98 -21.75
CA LEU A 179 -9.44 -28.66 -23.06
C LEU A 179 -10.31 -29.80 -23.64
N ASN A 180 -9.92 -31.07 -23.44
CA ASN A 180 -10.73 -32.19 -23.79
C ASN A 180 -12.07 -32.22 -23.05
N HIS A 181 -12.07 -31.88 -21.76
CA HIS A 181 -13.31 -31.83 -20.99
C HIS A 181 -14.23 -30.68 -21.43
N ILE A 182 -13.68 -29.51 -21.72
CA ILE A 182 -14.40 -28.38 -22.33
C ILE A 182 -15.07 -28.81 -23.65
N SER A 183 -14.31 -29.50 -24.51
CA SER A 183 -14.87 -29.99 -25.76
C SER A 183 -16.04 -30.96 -25.55
N LYS A 184 -15.95 -31.85 -24.57
CA LYS A 184 -17.06 -32.77 -24.22
C LYS A 184 -18.30 -32.01 -23.77
N ILE A 185 -18.13 -31.04 -22.85
CA ILE A 185 -19.22 -30.18 -22.37
C ILE A 185 -19.87 -29.45 -23.55
N TYR A 186 -19.08 -28.83 -24.41
CA TYR A 186 -19.58 -28.07 -25.55
C TYR A 186 -20.38 -28.95 -26.52
N LYS A 187 -19.85 -30.13 -26.89
CA LYS A 187 -20.56 -31.08 -27.78
C LYS A 187 -21.89 -31.48 -27.16
N HIS A 188 -21.90 -31.94 -25.91
CA HIS A 188 -23.10 -32.39 -25.24
C HIS A 188 -24.16 -31.28 -25.11
N SER A 189 -23.75 -30.03 -24.84
CA SER A 189 -24.66 -28.91 -24.76
C SER A 189 -25.32 -28.49 -26.07
N LYS A 190 -24.80 -28.95 -27.21
CA LYS A 190 -25.39 -28.72 -28.56
C LYS A 190 -26.35 -29.82 -29.00
N GLU A 191 -26.33 -30.92 -28.31
CA GLU A 191 -27.19 -32.09 -28.60
C GLU A 191 -28.48 -32.08 -27.76
N GLN A 192 -28.63 -31.11 -26.84
CA GLN A 192 -29.83 -30.88 -26.02
C GLN A 192 -30.74 -29.81 -26.64
#